data_ededf81559a1a955753af4a2f83dc6ec
#
_entry.id   ededf81559a1a955753af4a2f83dc6ec
#
_cell.length_a   1.000
_cell.length_b   1.000
_cell.length_c   1.000
_cell.angle_alpha   90.00
_cell.angle_beta   90.00
_cell.angle_gamma   90.00
#
_symmetry.space_group_name_H-M   'P 1'
#
loop_
_entity.id
_entity.type
_entity.pdbx_description
1 polymer ?
#
loop_
_entity_poly.entity_id
_entity_poly.type
_entity_poly.pdbx_seq_one_letter_code
_entity_poly.pdbx_strand_id
1 'polypeptide(L)'
;MLSIIVAVHNQLGHNQLFLEGIRRYTTGPYEVIVVDNHSTDGSADFFEANGCRVIRNDRNLCYPESMNLGSDLASGEFLCHINNDLYVAPNWNGFLIEAMERHRLHAASPLGLEMMPTGSLTDWMQGRWAAIGQGRLSSGKGIDQLRTMIQAMYGDWECYCGEVHRAFAGTLFDGIVGSCVMIRRSTYDALGGLDERIQSADWDLYYTLRKREQVTGDVKRCMVVGASFVHHFIRATIKSKREPFACTHARLSIPEKWSMEEQEKLWCKPNYFRSVSDERSFQQILRRRIGKPLKKLVQEFNRAFAWRWLYVNPERIVELHRRQLQTLGTIHPSTGVSQS
;
A
#
# COMPACT_ATOMS: atom_id res chain seq x y z
N MET A 1 9.39 -19.56 -4.13
CA MET A 1 10.24 -18.57 -3.42
C MET A 1 9.76 -17.16 -3.77
N LEU A 2 9.82 -16.21 -2.82
CA LEU A 2 9.43 -14.81 -2.97
C LEU A 2 10.66 -13.92 -3.10
N SER A 3 10.70 -13.03 -4.11
CA SER A 3 11.67 -11.93 -4.18
C SER A 3 10.97 -10.63 -3.81
N ILE A 4 11.42 -10.00 -2.72
CA ILE A 4 10.95 -8.71 -2.23
C ILE A 4 11.88 -7.64 -2.81
N ILE A 5 11.33 -6.74 -3.64
CA ILE A 5 12.07 -5.72 -4.36
C ILE A 5 11.63 -4.35 -3.82
N VAL A 6 12.59 -3.57 -3.34
CA VAL A 6 12.34 -2.28 -2.72
C VAL A 6 13.29 -1.22 -3.27
N ALA A 7 12.72 -0.11 -3.77
CA ALA A 7 13.50 1.08 -4.15
C ALA A 7 13.66 2.00 -2.93
N VAL A 8 14.87 2.48 -2.72
CA VAL A 8 15.25 3.28 -1.54
C VAL A 8 15.94 4.57 -1.98
N HIS A 9 15.56 5.68 -1.39
CA HIS A 9 16.31 6.93 -1.44
C HIS A 9 16.27 7.60 -0.07
N ASN A 10 17.37 7.46 0.69
CA ASN A 10 17.45 7.93 2.07
C ASN A 10 16.38 7.29 3.00
N GLN A 11 16.04 7.93 4.12
CA GLN A 11 15.03 7.52 5.09
C GLN A 11 15.44 6.30 5.93
N LEU A 12 16.67 6.31 6.44
CA LEU A 12 17.23 5.20 7.23
C LEU A 12 16.28 4.67 8.32
N GLY A 13 15.57 5.53 9.04
CA GLY A 13 14.63 5.08 10.07
C GLY A 13 13.46 4.25 9.53
N HIS A 14 12.91 4.61 8.35
CA HIS A 14 11.88 3.79 7.68
C HIS A 14 12.47 2.48 7.17
N ASN A 15 13.66 2.51 6.58
CA ASN A 15 14.36 1.32 6.11
C ASN A 15 14.63 0.32 7.23
N GLN A 16 14.99 0.82 8.42
CA GLN A 16 15.17 0.00 9.60
C GLN A 16 13.85 -0.67 10.05
N LEU A 17 12.76 0.08 10.13
CA LEU A 17 11.46 -0.47 10.50
C LEU A 17 10.90 -1.42 9.44
N PHE A 18 11.08 -1.10 8.17
CA PHE A 18 10.72 -1.96 7.04
C PHE A 18 11.40 -3.32 7.15
N LEU A 19 12.72 -3.34 7.27
CA LEU A 19 13.49 -4.59 7.33
C LEU A 19 13.16 -5.40 8.59
N GLU A 20 12.91 -4.73 9.73
CA GLU A 20 12.43 -5.38 10.95
C GLU A 20 11.10 -6.09 10.70
N GLY A 21 10.12 -5.42 10.08
CA GLY A 21 8.83 -6.00 9.74
C GLY A 21 8.95 -7.17 8.77
N ILE A 22 9.74 -7.01 7.70
CA ILE A 22 9.99 -8.09 6.72
C ILE A 22 10.57 -9.33 7.43
N ARG A 23 11.60 -9.17 8.25
CA ARG A 23 12.23 -10.30 8.94
C ARG A 23 11.33 -10.98 9.95
N ARG A 24 10.53 -10.19 10.66
CA ARG A 24 9.65 -10.71 11.71
C ARG A 24 8.43 -11.43 11.18
N TYR A 25 7.87 -10.97 10.06
CA TYR A 25 6.51 -11.34 9.63
C TYR A 25 6.42 -12.00 8.27
N THR A 26 7.52 -12.10 7.51
CA THR A 26 7.54 -12.83 6.24
C THR A 26 7.77 -14.32 6.49
N THR A 27 6.97 -15.17 5.87
CA THR A 27 7.03 -16.62 6.03
C THR A 27 7.52 -17.30 4.76
N GLY A 28 8.10 -18.50 4.92
CA GLY A 28 8.68 -19.26 3.82
C GLY A 28 10.00 -18.68 3.28
N PRO A 29 10.56 -19.27 2.21
CA PRO A 29 11.81 -18.80 1.63
C PRO A 29 11.62 -17.51 0.83
N TYR A 30 12.45 -16.51 1.13
CA TYR A 30 12.45 -15.21 0.44
C TYR A 30 13.86 -14.62 0.32
N GLU A 31 14.01 -13.69 -0.59
CA GLU A 31 15.17 -12.81 -0.71
C GLU A 31 14.70 -11.34 -0.68
N VAL A 32 15.60 -10.44 -0.25
CA VAL A 32 15.35 -8.99 -0.29
C VAL A 32 16.38 -8.34 -1.22
N ILE A 33 15.88 -7.68 -2.25
CA ILE A 33 16.65 -6.94 -3.24
C ILE A 33 16.33 -5.45 -3.07
N VAL A 34 17.35 -4.69 -2.73
CA VAL A 34 17.25 -3.25 -2.49
C VAL A 34 17.88 -2.52 -3.67
N VAL A 35 17.11 -1.61 -4.26
CA VAL A 35 17.62 -0.71 -5.30
C VAL A 35 17.81 0.66 -4.65
N ASP A 36 19.05 0.94 -4.26
CA ASP A 36 19.42 2.21 -3.61
C ASP A 36 19.66 3.29 -4.67
N ASN A 37 18.80 4.28 -4.65
CA ASN A 37 18.80 5.41 -5.57
C ASN A 37 19.64 6.58 -5.02
N HIS A 38 20.94 6.34 -4.85
CA HIS A 38 21.90 7.38 -4.40
C HIS A 38 21.61 7.91 -3.00
N SER A 39 21.40 7.01 -2.02
CA SER A 39 21.23 7.41 -0.62
C SER A 39 22.53 7.92 0.00
N THR A 40 22.43 8.93 0.85
CA THR A 40 23.56 9.57 1.54
C THR A 40 23.46 9.48 3.07
N ASP A 41 22.44 8.82 3.59
CA ASP A 41 22.14 8.71 5.04
C ASP A 41 22.56 7.38 5.66
N GLY A 42 23.33 6.55 4.94
CA GLY A 42 23.76 5.22 5.36
C GLY A 42 22.74 4.10 5.09
N SER A 43 21.66 4.39 4.34
CA SER A 43 20.62 3.40 4.01
C SER A 43 21.16 2.18 3.27
N ALA A 44 22.00 2.39 2.24
CA ALA A 44 22.58 1.29 1.48
C ALA A 44 23.49 0.40 2.34
N ASP A 45 24.39 1.01 3.12
CA ASP A 45 25.28 0.30 4.04
C ASP A 45 24.49 -0.49 5.09
N PHE A 46 23.39 0.07 5.59
CA PHE A 46 22.50 -0.62 6.51
C PHE A 46 21.93 -1.91 5.92
N PHE A 47 21.42 -1.87 4.69
CA PHE A 47 20.86 -3.06 4.05
C PHE A 47 21.93 -4.12 3.75
N GLU A 48 23.11 -3.73 3.25
CA GLU A 48 24.25 -4.64 3.01
C GLU A 48 24.71 -5.31 4.30
N ALA A 49 24.93 -4.53 5.36
CA ALA A 49 25.31 -5.05 6.68
C ALA A 49 24.28 -6.02 7.26
N ASN A 50 23.04 -5.94 6.79
CA ASN A 50 21.95 -6.83 7.14
C ASN A 50 21.71 -7.96 6.12
N GLY A 51 22.65 -8.23 5.21
CA GLY A 51 22.60 -9.37 4.30
C GLY A 51 21.58 -9.25 3.17
N CYS A 52 21.08 -8.05 2.88
CA CYS A 52 20.25 -7.80 1.70
C CYS A 52 21.14 -7.66 0.47
N ARG A 53 20.63 -8.03 -0.69
CA ARG A 53 21.28 -7.77 -1.97
C ARG A 53 21.00 -6.34 -2.39
N VAL A 54 22.02 -5.49 -2.50
CA VAL A 54 21.87 -4.06 -2.78
C VAL A 54 22.42 -3.73 -4.16
N ILE A 55 21.64 -3.03 -4.97
CA ILE A 55 22.07 -2.35 -6.20
C ILE A 55 22.24 -0.88 -5.84
N ARG A 56 23.44 -0.32 -6.03
CA ARG A 56 23.72 1.09 -5.77
C ARG A 56 23.70 1.87 -7.09
N ASN A 57 22.70 2.72 -7.25
CA ASN A 57 22.66 3.64 -8.40
C ASN A 57 23.45 4.92 -8.10
N ASP A 58 24.03 5.51 -9.12
CA ASP A 58 24.76 6.78 -9.05
C ASP A 58 23.84 8.02 -9.04
N ARG A 59 22.54 7.81 -9.17
CA ARG A 59 21.50 8.84 -9.24
C ARG A 59 20.15 8.33 -8.76
N ASN A 60 19.23 9.26 -8.48
CA ASN A 60 17.88 8.94 -8.04
C ASN A 60 16.99 8.55 -9.23
N LEU A 61 16.98 7.26 -9.60
CA LEU A 61 16.13 6.72 -10.66
C LEU A 61 14.65 6.77 -10.29
N CYS A 62 13.81 6.73 -11.31
CA CYS A 62 12.36 6.64 -11.09
C CYS A 62 11.93 5.25 -10.59
N TYR A 63 10.74 5.20 -10.02
CA TYR A 63 10.20 3.98 -9.42
C TYR A 63 10.18 2.78 -10.39
N PRO A 64 9.60 2.87 -11.61
CA PRO A 64 9.55 1.71 -12.49
C PRO A 64 10.94 1.24 -12.95
N GLU A 65 11.87 2.15 -13.25
CA GLU A 65 13.25 1.78 -13.59
C GLU A 65 13.92 1.01 -12.44
N SER A 66 13.76 1.51 -11.20
CA SER A 66 14.30 0.83 -10.01
C SER A 66 13.69 -0.55 -9.79
N MET A 67 12.36 -0.67 -9.97
CA MET A 67 11.68 -1.96 -9.80
C MET A 67 12.09 -2.96 -10.89
N ASN A 68 12.25 -2.53 -12.13
CA ASN A 68 12.75 -3.38 -13.21
C ASN A 68 14.17 -3.89 -12.91
N LEU A 69 15.10 -2.99 -12.55
CA LEU A 69 16.46 -3.37 -12.15
C LEU A 69 16.49 -4.43 -11.03
N GLY A 70 15.67 -4.26 -10.00
CA GLY A 70 15.56 -5.23 -8.93
C GLY A 70 14.93 -6.55 -9.38
N SER A 71 13.94 -6.49 -10.27
CA SER A 71 13.25 -7.67 -10.81
C SER A 71 14.16 -8.52 -11.69
N ASP A 72 15.06 -7.91 -12.45
CA ASP A 72 16.04 -8.61 -13.31
C ASP A 72 17.00 -9.47 -12.47
N LEU A 73 17.32 -9.04 -11.25
CA LEU A 73 18.19 -9.78 -10.34
C LEU A 73 17.44 -10.78 -9.46
N ALA A 74 16.13 -10.72 -9.42
CA ALA A 74 15.32 -11.57 -8.58
C ALA A 74 15.29 -13.02 -9.09
N SER A 75 15.22 -14.00 -8.18
CA SER A 75 15.18 -15.43 -8.51
C SER A 75 13.86 -16.10 -8.14
N GLY A 76 12.95 -15.38 -7.46
CA GLY A 76 11.68 -15.90 -6.99
C GLY A 76 10.64 -16.10 -8.08
N GLU A 77 9.72 -17.01 -7.86
CA GLU A 77 8.52 -17.23 -8.67
C GLU A 77 7.51 -16.08 -8.50
N PHE A 78 7.48 -15.49 -7.31
CA PHE A 78 6.70 -14.30 -7.01
C PHE A 78 7.63 -13.12 -6.82
N LEU A 79 7.33 -12.02 -7.50
CA LEU A 79 7.97 -10.72 -7.31
C LEU A 79 7.06 -9.85 -6.48
N CYS A 80 7.57 -9.25 -5.42
CA CYS A 80 6.83 -8.29 -4.63
C CYS A 80 7.50 -6.91 -4.73
N HIS A 81 6.87 -6.01 -5.47
CA HIS A 81 7.25 -4.60 -5.51
C HIS A 81 6.66 -3.90 -4.28
N ILE A 82 7.52 -3.43 -3.39
CA ILE A 82 7.10 -2.90 -2.10
C ILE A 82 7.84 -1.59 -1.78
N ASN A 83 7.13 -0.63 -1.18
CA ASN A 83 7.74 0.62 -0.73
C ASN A 83 8.50 0.42 0.59
N ASN A 84 9.55 1.19 0.80
CA ASN A 84 10.37 1.16 2.03
C ASN A 84 9.70 1.82 3.25
N ASP A 85 8.57 2.49 3.08
CA ASP A 85 7.78 3.11 4.14
C ASP A 85 6.53 2.28 4.50
N LEU A 86 6.69 0.95 4.48
CA LEU A 86 5.66 0.00 4.89
C LEU A 86 6.06 -0.77 6.16
N TYR A 87 5.04 -1.12 6.96
CA TYR A 87 5.14 -2.10 8.03
C TYR A 87 4.14 -3.22 7.79
N VAL A 88 4.63 -4.43 7.62
CA VAL A 88 3.83 -5.57 7.17
C VAL A 88 3.21 -6.33 8.34
N ALA A 89 2.04 -6.94 8.11
CA ALA A 89 1.37 -7.79 9.10
C ALA A 89 1.99 -9.19 9.20
N PRO A 90 1.78 -9.93 10.31
CA PRO A 90 2.15 -11.34 10.39
C PRO A 90 1.61 -12.16 9.22
N ASN A 91 2.47 -12.96 8.59
CA ASN A 91 2.15 -13.84 7.45
C ASN A 91 1.53 -13.12 6.22
N TRP A 92 1.78 -11.82 6.07
CA TRP A 92 1.23 -11.00 4.98
C TRP A 92 1.42 -11.62 3.59
N ASN A 93 2.63 -12.14 3.34
CA ASN A 93 3.00 -12.76 2.06
C ASN A 93 2.36 -14.13 1.87
N GLY A 94 2.23 -14.92 2.94
CA GLY A 94 1.59 -16.24 2.91
C GLY A 94 0.13 -16.13 2.47
N PHE A 95 -0.61 -15.15 3.00
CA PHE A 95 -2.00 -14.89 2.60
C PHE A 95 -2.13 -14.42 1.14
N LEU A 96 -1.17 -13.62 0.65
CA LEU A 96 -1.15 -13.23 -0.77
C LEU A 96 -0.90 -14.43 -1.67
N ILE A 97 0.13 -15.23 -1.37
CA ILE A 97 0.48 -16.42 -2.16
C ILE A 97 -0.68 -17.43 -2.15
N GLU A 98 -1.25 -17.71 -0.98
CA GLU A 98 -2.41 -18.62 -0.87
C GLU A 98 -3.59 -18.15 -1.74
N ALA A 99 -3.92 -16.87 -1.69
CA ALA A 99 -4.99 -16.31 -2.52
C ALA A 99 -4.65 -16.38 -4.01
N MET A 100 -3.40 -16.07 -4.38
CA MET A 100 -2.95 -16.15 -5.78
C MET A 100 -3.02 -17.57 -6.32
N GLU A 101 -2.66 -18.58 -5.52
CA GLU A 101 -2.77 -19.98 -5.91
C GLU A 101 -4.22 -20.43 -6.00
N ARG A 102 -5.00 -20.24 -4.94
CA ARG A 102 -6.40 -20.67 -4.84
C ARG A 102 -7.26 -20.08 -5.95
N HIS A 103 -7.10 -18.81 -6.25
CA HIS A 103 -7.92 -18.10 -7.24
C HIS A 103 -7.25 -17.91 -8.58
N ARG A 104 -6.06 -18.50 -8.78
CA ARG A 104 -5.23 -18.39 -10.00
C ARG A 104 -5.01 -16.93 -10.39
N LEU A 105 -4.70 -16.07 -9.40
CA LEU A 105 -4.41 -14.67 -9.65
C LEU A 105 -3.00 -14.50 -10.21
N HIS A 106 -2.82 -13.50 -11.05
CA HIS A 106 -1.55 -13.14 -11.64
C HIS A 106 -0.85 -12.03 -10.88
N ALA A 107 -1.62 -11.19 -10.20
CA ALA A 107 -1.14 -10.18 -9.26
C ALA A 107 -2.11 -10.01 -8.10
N ALA A 108 -1.58 -9.63 -6.93
CA ALA A 108 -2.34 -9.36 -5.72
C ALA A 108 -1.68 -8.26 -4.88
N SER A 109 -2.49 -7.56 -4.11
CA SER A 109 -2.06 -6.57 -3.11
C SER A 109 -2.69 -6.87 -1.76
N PRO A 110 -2.09 -6.49 -0.64
CA PRO A 110 -2.72 -6.54 0.67
C PRO A 110 -3.74 -5.40 0.84
N LEU A 111 -4.58 -5.47 1.86
CA LEU A 111 -5.27 -4.28 2.39
C LEU A 111 -4.23 -3.28 2.94
N GLY A 112 -4.54 -2.00 2.87
CA GLY A 112 -3.71 -0.94 3.40
C GLY A 112 -4.52 0.33 3.68
N LEU A 113 -3.85 1.38 4.19
CA LEU A 113 -4.54 2.65 4.46
C LEU A 113 -5.17 3.28 3.21
N GLU A 114 -4.69 2.93 2.03
CA GLU A 114 -5.21 3.40 0.75
C GLU A 114 -6.51 2.72 0.37
N MET A 115 -6.67 1.48 0.79
CA MET A 115 -7.83 0.66 0.46
C MET A 115 -8.15 -0.33 1.59
N MET A 116 -9.16 -0.02 2.36
CA MET A 116 -9.83 -0.92 3.30
C MET A 116 -11.14 -1.45 2.67
N PRO A 117 -11.77 -2.49 3.22
CA PRO A 117 -12.96 -3.11 2.63
C PRO A 117 -14.14 -2.18 2.37
N THR A 118 -14.22 -1.04 3.07
CA THR A 118 -15.24 0.00 2.84
C THR A 118 -14.62 1.40 2.81
N GLY A 119 -15.28 2.36 2.12
CA GLY A 119 -14.83 3.76 2.06
C GLY A 119 -14.82 4.45 3.40
N SER A 120 -15.84 4.21 4.19
CA SER A 120 -15.93 4.77 5.53
C SER A 120 -14.78 4.28 6.43
N LEU A 121 -14.40 3.01 6.33
CA LEU A 121 -13.26 2.48 7.08
C LEU A 121 -11.93 3.08 6.56
N THR A 122 -11.77 3.21 5.24
CA THR A 122 -10.59 3.87 4.64
C THR A 122 -10.50 5.33 5.10
N ASP A 123 -11.59 6.09 4.99
CA ASP A 123 -11.61 7.51 5.39
C ASP A 123 -11.33 7.68 6.89
N TRP A 124 -11.86 6.78 7.73
CA TRP A 124 -11.59 6.76 9.16
C TRP A 124 -10.12 6.44 9.48
N MET A 125 -9.56 5.40 8.86
CA MET A 125 -8.15 5.00 9.05
C MET A 125 -7.20 6.11 8.60
N GLN A 126 -7.45 6.70 7.42
CA GLN A 126 -6.66 7.81 6.90
C GLN A 126 -6.78 9.07 7.77
N GLY A 127 -7.98 9.37 8.29
CA GLY A 127 -8.22 10.48 9.20
C GLY A 127 -7.46 10.31 10.51
N ARG A 128 -7.50 9.11 11.10
CA ARG A 128 -6.72 8.78 12.30
C ARG A 128 -5.22 8.89 12.07
N TRP A 129 -4.72 8.32 10.97
CA TRP A 129 -3.31 8.41 10.60
C TRP A 129 -2.86 9.87 10.40
N ALA A 130 -3.66 10.69 9.72
CA ALA A 130 -3.38 12.10 9.54
C ALA A 130 -3.28 12.85 10.88
N ALA A 131 -4.14 12.52 11.85
CA ALA A 131 -4.09 13.11 13.20
C ALA A 131 -2.81 12.72 13.95
N ILE A 132 -2.37 11.47 13.89
CA ILE A 132 -1.09 11.00 14.47
C ILE A 132 0.09 11.71 13.81
N GLY A 133 0.11 11.78 12.47
CA GLY A 133 1.19 12.41 11.70
C GLY A 133 1.28 13.93 11.83
N GLN A 134 0.22 14.61 12.33
CA GLN A 134 0.21 16.05 12.61
C GLN A 134 0.55 16.39 14.06
N GLY A 135 0.56 15.40 14.94
CA GLY A 135 0.92 15.56 16.35
C GLY A 135 2.43 15.71 16.59
N ARG A 136 2.84 15.88 17.85
CA ARG A 136 4.27 15.94 18.24
C ARG A 136 5.05 14.68 17.89
N LEU A 137 4.37 13.57 17.63
CA LEU A 137 4.97 12.31 17.17
C LEU A 137 5.58 12.40 15.77
N SER A 138 5.26 13.43 14.99
CA SER A 138 5.81 13.63 13.64
C SER A 138 7.17 14.32 13.60
N SER A 139 7.72 14.74 14.73
CA SER A 139 8.92 15.58 14.82
C SER A 139 10.26 14.85 14.71
N GLY A 140 10.29 13.52 14.72
CA GLY A 140 11.49 12.70 14.53
C GLY A 140 11.36 11.72 13.37
N LYS A 141 12.47 11.21 12.88
CA LYS A 141 12.55 10.25 11.78
C LYS A 141 13.19 8.92 12.19
N GLY A 142 13.49 8.75 13.48
CA GLY A 142 14.10 7.53 14.00
C GLY A 142 13.10 6.37 14.13
N ILE A 143 13.61 5.16 14.11
CA ILE A 143 12.81 3.92 14.17
C ILE A 143 11.88 3.87 15.40
N ASP A 144 12.31 4.33 16.57
CA ASP A 144 11.51 4.26 17.80
C ASP A 144 10.28 5.16 17.74
N GLN A 145 10.39 6.28 17.05
CA GLN A 145 9.25 7.14 16.82
C GLN A 145 8.26 6.52 15.85
N LEU A 146 8.72 5.87 14.78
CA LEU A 146 7.86 5.14 13.85
C LEU A 146 7.13 4.00 14.56
N ARG A 147 7.81 3.25 15.44
CA ARG A 147 7.19 2.22 16.32
C ARG A 147 6.11 2.83 17.21
N THR A 148 6.39 3.98 17.83
CA THR A 148 5.41 4.70 18.65
C THR A 148 4.19 5.13 17.83
N MET A 149 4.37 5.55 16.58
CA MET A 149 3.27 5.91 15.69
C MET A 149 2.41 4.69 15.31
N ILE A 150 3.02 3.53 15.05
CA ILE A 150 2.30 2.26 14.84
C ILE A 150 1.50 1.89 16.08
N GLN A 151 2.10 1.96 17.26
CA GLN A 151 1.40 1.70 18.52
C GLN A 151 0.24 2.68 18.76
N ALA A 152 0.42 3.97 18.49
CA ALA A 152 -0.63 4.97 18.58
C ALA A 152 -1.76 4.73 17.56
N MET A 153 -1.45 4.19 16.39
CA MET A 153 -2.42 3.88 15.35
C MET A 153 -3.25 2.64 15.68
N TYR A 154 -2.63 1.57 16.13
CA TYR A 154 -3.22 0.23 16.20
C TYR A 154 -3.35 -0.33 17.61
N GLY A 155 -2.65 0.24 18.60
CA GLY A 155 -2.47 -0.38 19.91
C GLY A 155 -1.47 -1.52 19.80
N ASP A 156 -1.94 -2.75 19.89
CA ASP A 156 -1.15 -3.95 19.61
C ASP A 156 -1.27 -4.31 18.12
N TRP A 157 -0.12 -4.31 17.43
CA TRP A 157 -0.07 -4.55 15.99
C TRP A 157 -0.53 -5.94 15.59
N GLU A 158 -0.04 -6.96 16.28
CA GLU A 158 -0.34 -8.35 15.93
C GLU A 158 -1.81 -8.68 16.22
N CYS A 159 -2.33 -8.17 17.34
CA CYS A 159 -3.74 -8.30 17.68
C CYS A 159 -4.64 -7.63 16.64
N TYR A 160 -4.32 -6.39 16.23
CA TYR A 160 -5.07 -5.68 15.19
C TYR A 160 -5.05 -6.44 13.86
N CYS A 161 -3.88 -6.90 13.41
CA CYS A 161 -3.75 -7.67 12.18
C CYS A 161 -4.56 -8.99 12.23
N GLY A 162 -4.57 -9.64 13.39
CA GLY A 162 -5.40 -10.81 13.64
C GLY A 162 -6.91 -10.54 13.52
N GLU A 163 -7.38 -9.37 13.97
CA GLU A 163 -8.78 -8.95 13.79
C GLU A 163 -9.11 -8.68 12.32
N VAL A 164 -8.21 -7.99 11.59
CA VAL A 164 -8.37 -7.77 10.13
C VAL A 164 -8.45 -9.10 9.40
N HIS A 165 -7.55 -10.02 9.71
CA HIS A 165 -7.56 -11.35 9.10
C HIS A 165 -8.88 -12.08 9.39
N ARG A 166 -9.33 -12.15 10.64
CA ARG A 166 -10.59 -12.82 11.00
C ARG A 166 -11.81 -12.19 10.31
N ALA A 167 -11.81 -10.87 10.17
CA ALA A 167 -12.94 -10.17 9.56
C ALA A 167 -13.03 -10.37 8.04
N PHE A 168 -11.88 -10.51 7.35
CA PHE A 168 -11.83 -10.44 5.89
C PHE A 168 -11.12 -11.62 5.23
N ALA A 169 -10.80 -12.69 5.99
CA ALA A 169 -10.26 -13.93 5.42
C ALA A 169 -11.19 -14.48 4.33
N GLY A 170 -10.61 -14.89 3.20
CA GLY A 170 -11.34 -15.42 2.06
C GLY A 170 -12.02 -14.36 1.17
N THR A 171 -11.92 -13.07 1.49
CA THR A 171 -12.48 -12.00 0.65
C THR A 171 -11.44 -11.43 -0.31
N LEU A 172 -11.89 -11.12 -1.53
CA LEU A 172 -11.10 -10.44 -2.56
C LEU A 172 -11.83 -9.17 -2.99
N PHE A 173 -11.08 -8.09 -3.16
CA PHE A 173 -11.60 -6.82 -3.63
C PHE A 173 -10.92 -6.46 -4.96
N ASP A 174 -11.68 -5.96 -5.92
CA ASP A 174 -11.12 -5.47 -7.18
C ASP A 174 -10.36 -4.16 -6.93
N GLY A 175 -9.09 -4.12 -7.27
CA GLY A 175 -8.25 -2.95 -7.06
C GLY A 175 -6.77 -3.29 -6.94
N ILE A 176 -6.01 -2.28 -6.58
CA ILE A 176 -4.57 -2.35 -6.31
C ILE A 176 -4.20 -1.45 -5.14
N VAL A 177 -3.32 -1.92 -4.28
CA VAL A 177 -2.62 -1.10 -3.28
C VAL A 177 -1.18 -0.95 -3.77
N GLY A 178 -0.91 0.15 -4.47
CA GLY A 178 0.33 0.34 -5.23
C GLY A 178 1.59 0.34 -4.39
N SER A 179 1.48 0.56 -3.09
CA SER A 179 2.62 0.49 -2.17
C SER A 179 3.15 -0.93 -1.94
N CYS A 180 2.34 -1.98 -2.24
CA CYS A 180 2.73 -3.39 -2.14
C CYS A 180 1.99 -4.22 -3.17
N VAL A 181 2.67 -4.67 -4.20
CA VAL A 181 2.10 -5.47 -5.29
C VAL A 181 2.92 -6.73 -5.49
N MET A 182 2.29 -7.88 -5.30
CA MET A 182 2.88 -9.19 -5.62
C MET A 182 2.40 -9.63 -7.00
N ILE A 183 3.31 -10.03 -7.87
CA ILE A 183 3.03 -10.50 -9.23
C ILE A 183 3.79 -11.80 -9.50
N ARG A 184 3.19 -12.72 -10.27
CA ARG A 184 3.92 -13.90 -10.76
C ARG A 184 5.02 -13.47 -11.72
N ARG A 185 6.20 -14.03 -11.56
CA ARG A 185 7.33 -13.77 -12.47
C ARG A 185 6.93 -13.99 -13.93
N SER A 186 6.31 -15.13 -14.25
CA SER A 186 5.88 -15.45 -15.61
C SER A 186 4.95 -14.37 -16.21
N THR A 187 4.11 -13.78 -15.38
CA THR A 187 3.24 -12.65 -15.80
C THR A 187 4.06 -11.39 -15.99
N TYR A 188 4.94 -11.07 -15.06
CA TYR A 188 5.83 -9.89 -15.16
C TYR A 188 6.68 -9.93 -16.44
N ASP A 189 7.30 -11.08 -16.71
CA ASP A 189 8.11 -11.29 -17.90
C ASP A 189 7.28 -11.20 -19.20
N ALA A 190 6.06 -11.78 -19.20
CA ALA A 190 5.13 -11.69 -20.32
C ALA A 190 4.58 -10.26 -20.57
N LEU A 191 4.64 -9.38 -19.57
CA LEU A 191 4.32 -7.96 -19.71
C LEU A 191 5.51 -7.13 -20.20
N GLY A 192 6.72 -7.66 -20.15
CA GLY A 192 7.97 -6.95 -20.44
C GLY A 192 8.40 -5.99 -19.34
N GLY A 193 8.03 -6.27 -18.09
CA GLY A 193 8.30 -5.43 -16.94
C GLY A 193 7.31 -4.27 -16.74
N LEU A 194 7.68 -3.30 -15.93
CA LEU A 194 6.94 -2.04 -15.74
C LEU A 194 7.32 -1.03 -16.84
N ASP A 195 6.37 -0.27 -17.31
CA ASP A 195 6.62 0.82 -18.27
C ASP A 195 7.40 1.96 -17.60
N GLU A 196 8.69 2.08 -17.93
CA GLU A 196 9.60 3.03 -17.29
C GLU A 196 9.24 4.50 -17.56
N ARG A 197 8.38 4.76 -18.52
CA ARG A 197 7.88 6.12 -18.80
C ARG A 197 6.81 6.58 -17.81
N ILE A 198 6.19 5.66 -17.06
CA ILE A 198 5.03 5.93 -16.18
C ILE A 198 5.44 5.86 -14.72
N GLN A 199 5.58 7.01 -14.03
CA GLN A 199 5.91 7.02 -12.61
C GLN A 199 4.84 6.36 -11.71
N SER A 200 3.56 6.45 -12.07
CA SER A 200 2.45 5.76 -11.42
C SER A 200 2.33 4.34 -11.97
N ALA A 201 3.40 3.57 -11.85
CA ALA A 201 3.53 2.24 -12.45
C ALA A 201 2.54 1.22 -11.87
N ASP A 202 2.07 1.42 -10.64
CA ASP A 202 1.01 0.64 -10.00
C ASP A 202 -0.33 0.78 -10.74
N TRP A 203 -0.73 2.01 -11.08
CA TRP A 203 -1.93 2.27 -11.86
C TRP A 203 -1.80 1.76 -13.29
N ASP A 204 -0.64 1.94 -13.90
CA ASP A 204 -0.36 1.42 -15.25
C ASP A 204 -0.46 -0.11 -15.28
N LEU A 205 0.14 -0.79 -14.30
CA LEU A 205 0.05 -2.24 -14.14
C LEU A 205 -1.41 -2.69 -13.96
N TYR A 206 -2.19 -1.97 -13.12
CA TYR A 206 -3.61 -2.28 -12.91
C TYR A 206 -4.41 -2.21 -14.21
N TYR A 207 -4.26 -1.14 -14.99
CA TYR A 207 -4.95 -1.01 -16.28
C TYR A 207 -4.47 -2.04 -17.29
N THR A 208 -3.18 -2.31 -17.34
CA THR A 208 -2.57 -3.30 -18.23
C THR A 208 -3.15 -4.70 -17.98
N LEU A 209 -3.17 -5.15 -16.71
CA LEU A 209 -3.74 -6.44 -16.34
C LEU A 209 -5.23 -6.53 -16.66
N ARG A 210 -5.99 -5.48 -16.36
CA ARG A 210 -7.44 -5.46 -16.67
C ARG A 210 -7.73 -5.49 -18.17
N LYS A 211 -7.02 -4.70 -18.96
CA LYS A 211 -7.17 -4.69 -20.42
C LYS A 211 -6.84 -6.06 -20.99
N ARG A 212 -5.76 -6.67 -20.52
CA ARG A 212 -5.32 -7.99 -20.96
C ARG A 212 -6.31 -9.09 -20.56
N GLU A 213 -6.86 -9.04 -19.35
CA GLU A 213 -7.93 -9.94 -18.93
C GLU A 213 -9.16 -9.86 -19.86
N GLN A 214 -9.55 -8.63 -20.26
CA GLN A 214 -10.72 -8.43 -21.12
C GLN A 214 -10.48 -8.80 -22.60
N VAL A 215 -9.26 -8.59 -23.10
CA VAL A 215 -8.95 -8.73 -24.53
C VAL A 215 -8.42 -10.12 -24.86
N THR A 216 -7.47 -10.62 -24.07
CA THR A 216 -6.81 -11.90 -24.35
C THR A 216 -7.23 -13.01 -23.38
N GLY A 217 -7.68 -12.67 -22.19
CA GLY A 217 -8.10 -13.63 -21.17
C GLY A 217 -6.99 -14.47 -20.58
N ASP A 218 -5.73 -14.19 -20.93
CA ASP A 218 -4.55 -14.98 -20.50
C ASP A 218 -4.02 -14.60 -19.10
N VAL A 219 -4.44 -13.47 -18.58
CA VAL A 219 -4.13 -13.03 -17.22
C VAL A 219 -5.41 -12.60 -16.49
N LYS A 220 -5.39 -12.69 -15.17
CA LYS A 220 -6.41 -12.09 -14.31
C LYS A 220 -5.94 -10.75 -13.78
N ARG A 221 -6.89 -9.84 -13.57
CA ARG A 221 -6.66 -8.53 -12.95
C ARG A 221 -6.03 -8.66 -11.57
N CYS A 222 -5.42 -7.57 -11.08
CA CYS A 222 -4.96 -7.48 -9.69
C CYS A 222 -6.15 -7.45 -8.73
N MET A 223 -6.04 -8.21 -7.65
CA MET A 223 -7.04 -8.24 -6.57
C MET A 223 -6.38 -7.86 -5.24
N VAL A 224 -7.13 -7.16 -4.39
CA VAL A 224 -6.73 -6.88 -3.02
C VAL A 224 -7.23 -8.00 -2.11
N VAL A 225 -6.31 -8.63 -1.39
CA VAL A 225 -6.57 -9.82 -0.54
C VAL A 225 -6.93 -9.35 0.87
N GLY A 226 -8.16 -9.60 1.30
CA GLY A 226 -8.68 -9.17 2.60
C GLY A 226 -7.95 -9.77 3.80
N ALA A 227 -7.38 -10.96 3.65
CA ALA A 227 -6.62 -11.64 4.70
C ALA A 227 -5.27 -10.99 5.01
N SER A 228 -4.68 -10.27 4.05
CA SER A 228 -3.35 -9.64 4.14
C SER A 228 -3.46 -8.15 4.42
N PHE A 229 -2.58 -7.62 5.27
CA PHE A 229 -2.60 -6.21 5.65
C PHE A 229 -1.19 -5.61 5.72
N VAL A 230 -1.08 -4.33 5.36
CA VAL A 230 0.14 -3.53 5.53
C VAL A 230 -0.22 -2.13 6.04
N HIS A 231 0.64 -1.54 6.86
CA HIS A 231 0.58 -0.12 7.17
C HIS A 231 1.52 0.65 6.26
N HIS A 232 1.01 1.67 5.58
CA HIS A 232 1.79 2.60 4.77
C HIS A 232 1.91 3.95 5.47
N PHE A 233 3.13 4.41 5.68
CA PHE A 233 3.41 5.70 6.32
C PHE A 233 3.07 6.91 5.45
N ILE A 234 2.27 6.73 4.46
CA ILE A 234 1.76 7.64 3.40
C ILE A 234 2.43 9.03 3.42
N ARG A 235 3.09 9.39 2.33
CA ARG A 235 3.79 10.67 2.15
C ARG A 235 5.02 10.87 3.05
N ALA A 236 5.57 9.81 3.64
CA ALA A 236 6.84 9.89 4.35
C ALA A 236 7.91 10.53 3.45
N THR A 237 7.94 10.13 2.21
CA THR A 237 8.85 10.61 1.17
C THR A 237 8.50 11.99 0.58
N ILE A 238 7.23 12.40 0.49
CA ILE A 238 6.83 13.68 -0.11
C ILE A 238 7.19 14.88 0.78
N LYS A 239 7.28 14.67 2.10
CA LYS A 239 7.60 15.71 3.08
C LYS A 239 9.11 15.99 3.20
N SER A 240 9.96 15.12 2.67
CA SER A 240 11.40 15.37 2.58
C SER A 240 11.68 16.21 1.33
N LYS A 241 12.62 17.16 1.40
CA LYS A 241 13.17 17.81 0.19
C LYS A 241 13.84 16.72 -0.63
N ARG A 242 13.23 16.33 -1.74
CA ARG A 242 13.74 15.25 -2.59
C ARG A 242 14.68 15.81 -3.67
N GLU A 243 15.70 15.04 -3.93
CA GLU A 243 16.42 15.13 -5.19
C GLU A 243 15.47 14.74 -6.34
N PRO A 244 15.38 15.50 -7.41
CA PRO A 244 14.56 15.16 -8.58
C PRO A 244 14.95 13.79 -9.14
N PHE A 245 13.98 13.08 -9.72
CA PHE A 245 14.27 11.85 -10.42
C PHE A 245 15.12 12.11 -11.67
N ALA A 246 16.21 11.40 -11.80
CA ALA A 246 17.05 11.34 -13.01
C ALA A 246 16.48 10.27 -13.95
N CYS A 247 15.37 10.58 -14.61
CA CYS A 247 14.68 9.62 -15.48
C CYS A 247 15.45 9.42 -16.78
N THR A 248 15.58 8.17 -17.21
CA THR A 248 16.25 7.81 -18.48
C THR A 248 15.30 7.94 -19.67
N HIS A 249 13.99 7.88 -19.45
CA HIS A 249 12.96 7.94 -20.48
C HIS A 249 12.07 9.18 -20.36
N ALA A 250 11.50 9.60 -21.49
CA ALA A 250 10.48 10.66 -21.49
C ALA A 250 9.28 10.25 -20.65
N ARG A 251 8.80 11.16 -19.80
CA ARG A 251 7.67 10.89 -18.89
C ARG A 251 6.35 10.95 -19.61
N LEU A 252 5.49 9.97 -19.30
CA LEU A 252 4.08 9.96 -19.63
C LEU A 252 3.26 9.99 -18.35
N SER A 253 2.18 10.74 -18.35
CA SER A 253 1.15 10.64 -17.33
C SER A 253 0.17 9.50 -17.66
N ILE A 254 -0.59 9.06 -16.68
CA ILE A 254 -1.65 8.05 -16.91
C ILE A 254 -2.63 8.49 -18.01
N PRO A 255 -3.16 9.74 -18.06
CA PRO A 255 -4.06 10.17 -19.13
C PRO A 255 -3.42 10.23 -20.53
N GLU A 256 -2.10 10.34 -20.65
CA GLU A 256 -1.39 10.30 -21.93
C GLU A 256 -1.26 8.88 -22.49
N LYS A 257 -1.16 7.88 -21.63
CA LYS A 257 -1.12 6.46 -22.03
C LYS A 257 -2.51 5.83 -22.13
N TRP A 258 -3.37 6.14 -21.17
CA TRP A 258 -4.71 5.60 -21.02
C TRP A 258 -5.74 6.72 -21.18
N SER A 259 -6.46 6.76 -22.30
CA SER A 259 -7.51 7.76 -22.50
C SER A 259 -8.55 7.72 -21.36
N MET A 260 -9.25 8.83 -21.13
CA MET A 260 -10.30 8.86 -20.10
C MET A 260 -11.38 7.80 -20.34
N GLU A 261 -11.72 7.53 -21.59
CA GLU A 261 -12.67 6.50 -21.96
C GLU A 261 -12.16 5.09 -21.60
N GLU A 262 -10.87 4.80 -21.86
CA GLU A 262 -10.25 3.53 -21.45
C GLU A 262 -10.21 3.40 -19.93
N GLN A 263 -9.83 4.47 -19.24
CA GLN A 263 -9.82 4.47 -17.78
C GLN A 263 -11.21 4.19 -17.20
N GLU A 264 -12.27 4.78 -17.75
CA GLU A 264 -13.65 4.52 -17.32
C GLU A 264 -14.10 3.09 -17.59
N LYS A 265 -13.72 2.51 -18.72
CA LYS A 265 -14.01 1.12 -19.07
C LYS A 265 -13.24 0.11 -18.20
N LEU A 266 -11.98 0.40 -17.94
CA LEU A 266 -11.07 -0.49 -17.19
C LEU A 266 -11.21 -0.32 -15.68
N TRP A 267 -11.64 0.84 -15.23
CA TRP A 267 -11.89 1.08 -13.82
C TRP A 267 -13.17 0.36 -13.39
N CYS A 268 -13.01 -0.77 -12.72
CA CYS A 268 -14.13 -1.28 -11.94
C CYS A 268 -14.26 -0.37 -10.71
N LYS A 269 -15.27 0.48 -10.74
CA LYS A 269 -15.70 1.13 -9.48
C LYS A 269 -16.12 -0.03 -8.58
N PRO A 270 -15.35 -0.44 -7.57
CA PRO A 270 -15.81 -1.46 -6.64
C PRO A 270 -17.17 -1.00 -6.09
N ASN A 271 -18.02 -1.93 -5.69
CA ASN A 271 -19.27 -1.63 -4.95
C ASN A 271 -19.02 -0.69 -3.76
N TYR A 272 -17.80 -0.70 -3.27
CA TYR A 272 -17.15 0.23 -2.39
C TYR A 272 -17.33 1.73 -2.77
N PHE A 273 -17.23 2.10 -4.07
CA PHE A 273 -17.46 3.48 -4.49
C PHE A 273 -18.94 3.78 -4.78
N ARG A 274 -19.79 2.81 -4.99
CA ARG A 274 -21.23 3.06 -5.19
C ARG A 274 -21.93 3.51 -3.92
N SER A 275 -21.64 2.89 -2.77
CA SER A 275 -22.20 3.34 -1.48
C SER A 275 -21.63 4.69 -1.03
N VAL A 276 -20.40 5.02 -1.46
CA VAL A 276 -19.72 6.27 -1.11
C VAL A 276 -20.02 7.39 -2.12
N SER A 277 -20.39 7.07 -3.38
CA SER A 277 -20.72 8.12 -4.35
C SER A 277 -21.98 8.88 -3.99
N ASP A 278 -22.95 8.26 -3.38
CA ASP A 278 -24.19 8.91 -2.94
C ASP A 278 -23.96 9.75 -1.67
N GLU A 279 -23.17 9.26 -0.71
CA GLU A 279 -22.74 10.05 0.45
C GLU A 279 -21.69 11.12 0.07
N ARG A 280 -20.78 10.84 -0.87
CA ARG A 280 -19.78 11.83 -1.32
C ARG A 280 -20.41 12.95 -2.16
N SER A 281 -21.45 12.70 -2.92
CA SER A 281 -22.12 13.79 -3.65
C SER A 281 -22.69 14.81 -2.68
N PHE A 282 -23.28 14.38 -1.56
CA PHE A 282 -23.75 15.27 -0.49
C PHE A 282 -22.59 15.92 0.27
N GLN A 283 -21.55 15.15 0.66
CA GLN A 283 -20.38 15.69 1.35
C GLN A 283 -19.51 16.57 0.45
N GLN A 284 -19.39 16.28 -0.85
CA GLN A 284 -18.70 17.15 -1.80
C GLN A 284 -19.46 18.45 -2.05
N ILE A 285 -20.78 18.40 -2.12
CA ILE A 285 -21.64 19.58 -2.21
C ILE A 285 -21.53 20.42 -0.92
N LEU A 286 -21.53 19.77 0.23
CA LEU A 286 -21.34 20.41 1.53
C LEU A 286 -19.92 21.01 1.65
N ARG A 287 -18.87 20.26 1.25
CA ARG A 287 -17.46 20.74 1.24
C ARG A 287 -17.25 21.91 0.28
N ARG A 288 -17.91 21.95 -0.86
CA ARG A 288 -17.86 23.09 -1.79
C ARG A 288 -18.61 24.32 -1.27
N ARG A 289 -19.71 24.14 -0.53
CA ARG A 289 -20.51 25.25 0.03
C ARG A 289 -19.97 25.84 1.33
N ILE A 290 -19.29 25.05 2.17
CA ILE A 290 -18.86 25.46 3.53
C ILE A 290 -17.39 25.91 3.56
N GLY A 291 -16.63 25.77 2.50
CA GLY A 291 -15.32 26.41 2.29
C GLY A 291 -14.19 26.03 3.22
N LYS A 292 -13.00 26.56 2.93
CA LYS A 292 -11.72 26.36 3.64
C LYS A 292 -11.73 26.58 5.17
N PRO A 293 -12.55 27.47 5.78
CA PRO A 293 -12.55 27.70 7.23
C PRO A 293 -13.00 26.51 8.05
N LEU A 294 -14.03 25.78 7.61
CA LEU A 294 -14.54 24.62 8.36
C LEU A 294 -13.57 23.42 8.31
N LYS A 295 -12.83 23.29 7.21
CA LYS A 295 -11.77 22.27 7.11
C LYS A 295 -10.67 22.53 8.14
N LYS A 296 -10.34 23.79 8.39
CA LYS A 296 -9.37 24.20 9.42
C LYS A 296 -9.92 23.97 10.83
N LEU A 297 -11.19 24.28 11.06
CA LEU A 297 -11.85 24.06 12.36
C LEU A 297 -11.98 22.55 12.69
N VAL A 298 -12.36 21.73 11.72
CA VAL A 298 -12.40 20.27 11.88
C VAL A 298 -10.99 19.68 12.08
N GLN A 299 -9.97 20.25 11.43
CA GLN A 299 -8.59 19.84 11.65
C GLN A 299 -8.10 20.25 13.05
N GLU A 300 -8.47 21.43 13.54
CA GLU A 300 -8.13 21.90 14.88
C GLU A 300 -8.90 21.13 15.97
N PHE A 301 -10.17 20.81 15.74
CA PHE A 301 -10.98 19.97 16.62
C PHE A 301 -10.42 18.54 16.67
N ASN A 302 -10.08 17.95 15.53
CA ASN A 302 -9.42 16.64 15.47
C ASN A 302 -8.03 16.67 16.11
N ARG A 303 -7.28 17.77 16.01
CA ARG A 303 -6.03 18.00 16.76
C ARG A 303 -6.26 17.93 18.27
N ALA A 304 -7.20 18.71 18.79
CA ALA A 304 -7.48 18.74 20.22
C ALA A 304 -7.99 17.41 20.76
N PHE A 305 -8.79 16.70 19.95
CA PHE A 305 -9.34 15.38 20.30
C PHE A 305 -8.29 14.25 20.18
N ALA A 306 -7.44 14.28 19.16
CA ALA A 306 -6.36 13.29 18.97
C ALA A 306 -5.38 13.29 20.15
N TRP A 307 -5.09 14.45 20.77
CA TRP A 307 -4.25 14.54 21.95
C TRP A 307 -4.84 13.83 23.17
N ARG A 308 -6.15 13.87 23.37
CA ARG A 308 -6.83 13.12 24.43
C ARG A 308 -6.89 11.62 24.15
N TRP A 309 -6.90 11.22 22.87
CA TRP A 309 -7.00 9.82 22.42
C TRP A 309 -5.63 9.11 22.35
N LEU A 310 -4.54 9.82 22.14
CA LEU A 310 -3.17 9.26 22.13
C LEU A 310 -2.76 8.68 23.49
N TYR A 311 -3.42 9.09 24.59
CA TYR A 311 -3.24 8.54 25.92
C TYR A 311 -4.28 7.47 26.31
N VAL A 312 -5.13 7.08 25.38
CA VAL A 312 -6.08 5.99 25.63
C VAL A 312 -5.32 4.66 25.63
N ASN A 313 -5.55 3.87 26.68
CA ASN A 313 -5.02 2.52 26.86
C ASN A 313 -5.03 1.74 25.53
N PRO A 314 -3.91 1.12 25.11
CA PRO A 314 -3.80 0.32 23.88
C PRO A 314 -4.94 -0.72 23.73
N GLU A 315 -5.36 -1.34 24.81
CA GLU A 315 -6.50 -2.29 24.80
C GLU A 315 -7.80 -1.67 24.33
N ARG A 316 -8.07 -0.41 24.67
CA ARG A 316 -9.26 0.30 24.18
C ARG A 316 -9.19 0.63 22.69
N ILE A 317 -7.99 0.83 22.15
CA ILE A 317 -7.79 1.05 20.71
C ILE A 317 -8.14 -0.24 19.96
N VAL A 318 -7.64 -1.38 20.43
CA VAL A 318 -7.98 -2.70 19.85
C VAL A 318 -9.49 -2.97 19.91
N GLU A 319 -10.12 -2.69 21.04
CA GLU A 319 -11.57 -2.87 21.19
C GLU A 319 -12.38 -1.95 20.25
N LEU A 320 -11.94 -0.71 20.07
CA LEU A 320 -12.57 0.21 19.13
C LEU A 320 -12.47 -0.29 17.70
N HIS A 321 -11.30 -0.78 17.30
CA HIS A 321 -11.09 -1.38 15.98
C HIS A 321 -11.94 -2.63 15.81
N ARG A 322 -12.01 -3.50 16.82
CA ARG A 322 -12.83 -4.71 16.81
C ARG A 322 -14.32 -4.37 16.59
N ARG A 323 -14.86 -3.39 17.31
CA ARG A 323 -16.25 -2.95 17.15
C ARG A 323 -16.50 -2.38 15.76
N GLN A 324 -15.57 -1.59 15.22
CA GLN A 324 -15.69 -1.05 13.87
C GLN A 324 -15.64 -2.16 12.81
N LEU A 325 -14.72 -3.11 12.92
CA LEU A 325 -14.63 -4.25 12.02
C LEU A 325 -15.86 -5.15 12.11
N GLN A 326 -16.41 -5.38 13.30
CA GLN A 326 -17.64 -6.13 13.52
C GLN A 326 -18.86 -5.43 12.91
N THR A 327 -18.99 -4.13 13.10
CA THR A 327 -20.10 -3.33 12.53
C THR A 327 -20.06 -3.35 11.00
N LEU A 328 -18.86 -3.40 10.40
CA LEU A 328 -18.66 -3.42 8.96
C LEU A 328 -18.67 -4.83 8.38
N GLY A 329 -18.29 -5.84 9.16
CA GLY A 329 -18.35 -7.26 8.78
C GLY A 329 -19.78 -7.82 8.77
N THR A 330 -20.74 -7.16 9.44
CA THR A 330 -22.18 -7.49 9.36
C THR A 330 -22.85 -6.96 8.08
N ILE A 331 -22.16 -6.14 7.30
CA ILE A 331 -22.57 -5.85 5.93
C ILE A 331 -22.12 -7.04 5.08
N HIS A 332 -22.97 -8.06 4.98
CA HIS A 332 -22.74 -9.23 4.15
C HIS A 332 -22.19 -8.81 2.77
N PRO A 333 -21.12 -9.44 2.27
CA PRO A 333 -20.76 -9.31 0.88
C PRO A 333 -21.99 -9.81 0.11
N SER A 334 -22.68 -8.89 -0.56
CA SER A 334 -23.70 -9.28 -1.53
C SER A 334 -23.02 -10.20 -2.52
N THR A 335 -23.38 -11.47 -2.46
CA THR A 335 -23.03 -12.53 -3.38
C THR A 335 -23.28 -12.05 -4.82
N GLY A 336 -22.25 -11.58 -5.45
CA GLY A 336 -22.25 -11.11 -6.83
C GLY A 336 -21.16 -11.80 -7.63
N VAL A 337 -21.02 -13.11 -7.45
CA VAL A 337 -20.44 -13.99 -8.45
C VAL A 337 -21.62 -14.76 -9.02
N SER A 338 -22.25 -14.21 -10.08
CA SER A 338 -23.07 -15.01 -10.96
C SER A 338 -22.18 -16.09 -11.57
N GLN A 339 -22.45 -17.32 -11.23
CA GLN A 339 -22.03 -18.47 -12.04
C GLN A 339 -22.65 -18.30 -13.43
N SER A 340 -21.83 -18.04 -14.42
CA SER A 340 -22.07 -18.41 -15.82
C SER A 340 -20.73 -18.39 -16.54
#